data_5c355699d8a020f6864a3b0cec12bb67
#
_entry.id   5c355699d8a020f6864a3b0cec12bb67
#
_cell.length_a   1.000
_cell.length_b   1.000
_cell.length_c   1.000
_cell.angle_alpha   90.00
_cell.angle_beta   90.00
_cell.angle_gamma   90.00
#
_symmetry.space_group_name_H-M   'P 1'
#
loop_
_entity.id
_entity.type
_entity.pdbx_description
1 polymer ?
#
loop_
_entity_poly.entity_id
_entity_poly.type
_entity_poly.pdbx_seq_one_letter_code
_entity_poly.pdbx_strand_id
1 'polypeptide(L)'
;MENDSAQHVRFQNLQEDQMTFNQVFEHIVAFMRSRPAGNYRLIVGTDSQIHPQKTIFITGIVIRNKGKGVWACIRKVTVPRKMLQLHERISYETSLSEEIVSLFTEERKRQLIDIVLPHIYQGASFSMEGHIDIGAGKKNKTRKFVQEMVTRLEAIGVEPKIKPDAFVA
;
A
#
# COMPACT_ATOMS: atom_id res chain seq x y z
N MET A 1 -2.31 -7.24 -22.85
CA MET A 1 -3.63 -7.38 -22.20
C MET A 1 -3.55 -6.72 -20.84
N GLU A 2 -4.21 -5.60 -20.69
CA GLU A 2 -4.41 -5.03 -19.37
C GLU A 2 -5.29 -5.99 -18.57
N ASN A 3 -4.81 -6.31 -17.39
CA ASN A 3 -5.49 -7.25 -16.51
C ASN A 3 -6.88 -6.70 -16.17
N ASP A 4 -7.91 -7.43 -16.49
CA ASP A 4 -9.32 -7.06 -16.31
C ASP A 4 -9.64 -6.58 -14.87
N SER A 5 -8.87 -7.05 -13.89
CA SER A 5 -8.98 -6.65 -12.48
C SER A 5 -8.60 -5.17 -12.24
N ALA A 6 -7.69 -4.59 -13.03
CA ALA A 6 -7.26 -3.21 -12.86
C ALA A 6 -8.31 -2.21 -13.35
N GLN A 7 -9.22 -2.61 -14.25
CA GLN A 7 -10.21 -1.72 -14.85
C GLN A 7 -11.33 -1.31 -13.87
N HIS A 8 -11.58 -2.12 -12.82
CA HIS A 8 -12.68 -1.90 -11.88
C HIS A 8 -12.29 -1.19 -10.59
N VAL A 9 -10.97 -1.06 -10.32
CA VAL A 9 -10.48 -0.42 -9.10
C VAL A 9 -10.43 1.09 -9.30
N ARG A 10 -10.98 1.83 -8.31
CA ARG A 10 -10.97 3.29 -8.33
C ARG A 10 -10.36 3.83 -7.05
N PHE A 11 -9.65 4.94 -7.21
CA PHE A 11 -8.90 5.60 -6.15
C PHE A 11 -9.31 7.05 -6.03
N GLN A 12 -9.10 7.63 -4.86
CA GLN A 12 -9.43 9.04 -4.59
C GLN A 12 -8.43 9.66 -3.63
N ASN A 13 -8.31 10.97 -3.70
CA ASN A 13 -7.64 11.80 -2.71
C ASN A 13 -8.38 13.15 -2.64
N LEU A 14 -7.78 14.14 -1.98
CA LEU A 14 -8.42 15.46 -1.82
C LEU A 14 -8.52 16.25 -3.12
N GLN A 15 -7.73 15.92 -4.15
CA GLN A 15 -7.68 16.62 -5.42
C GLN A 15 -8.46 15.93 -6.53
N GLU A 16 -8.52 14.59 -6.52
CA GLU A 16 -9.15 13.82 -7.59
C GLU A 16 -9.98 12.66 -7.03
N ASP A 17 -11.08 12.39 -7.71
CA ASP A 17 -11.97 11.27 -7.43
C ASP A 17 -12.01 10.32 -8.63
N GLN A 18 -12.44 9.07 -8.41
CA GLN A 18 -12.60 8.06 -9.46
C GLN A 18 -11.36 7.84 -10.34
N MET A 19 -10.17 7.95 -9.75
CA MET A 19 -8.93 7.68 -10.49
C MET A 19 -8.82 6.19 -10.84
N THR A 20 -8.40 5.89 -12.07
CA THR A 20 -7.97 4.54 -12.45
C THR A 20 -6.59 4.26 -11.86
N PHE A 21 -6.19 2.98 -11.83
CA PHE A 21 -4.84 2.65 -11.39
C PHE A 21 -3.77 3.26 -12.31
N ASN A 22 -4.01 3.32 -13.62
CA ASN A 22 -3.08 3.98 -14.53
C ASN A 22 -2.87 5.45 -14.20
N GLN A 23 -3.94 6.17 -13.82
CA GLN A 23 -3.83 7.56 -13.38
C GLN A 23 -3.04 7.69 -12.08
N VAL A 24 -3.27 6.77 -11.12
CA VAL A 24 -2.47 6.71 -9.88
C VAL A 24 -0.99 6.48 -10.20
N PHE A 25 -0.70 5.53 -11.08
CA PHE A 25 0.68 5.23 -11.49
C PHE A 25 1.35 6.43 -12.16
N GLU A 26 0.64 7.13 -13.03
CA GLU A 26 1.15 8.36 -13.66
C GLU A 26 1.47 9.45 -12.64
N HIS A 27 0.64 9.61 -11.61
CA HIS A 27 0.93 10.54 -10.50
C HIS A 27 2.18 10.16 -9.75
N ILE A 28 2.38 8.87 -9.47
CA ILE A 28 3.59 8.37 -8.79
C ILE A 28 4.82 8.65 -9.65
N VAL A 29 4.75 8.34 -10.94
CA VAL A 29 5.86 8.61 -11.88
C VAL A 29 6.19 10.10 -11.91
N ALA A 30 5.19 10.96 -12.04
CA ALA A 30 5.39 12.42 -12.07
C ALA A 30 6.01 12.93 -10.78
N PHE A 31 5.55 12.42 -9.63
CA PHE A 31 6.10 12.78 -8.32
C PHE A 31 7.58 12.42 -8.21
N MET A 32 7.96 11.23 -8.66
CA MET A 32 9.34 10.78 -8.62
C MET A 32 10.23 11.52 -9.63
N ARG A 33 9.72 11.76 -10.83
CA ARG A 33 10.47 12.47 -11.89
C ARG A 33 10.74 13.94 -11.56
N SER A 34 9.91 14.54 -10.71
CA SER A 34 10.15 15.92 -10.26
C SER A 34 11.44 16.08 -9.45
N ARG A 35 11.88 14.99 -8.79
CA ARG A 35 13.13 14.95 -8.01
C ARG A 35 13.73 13.54 -8.07
N PRO A 36 14.34 13.14 -9.21
CA PRO A 36 14.77 11.76 -9.41
C PRO A 36 15.89 11.30 -8.46
N ALA A 37 16.60 12.20 -7.82
CA ALA A 37 17.65 11.88 -6.85
C ALA A 37 17.13 11.70 -5.41
N GLY A 38 15.84 11.45 -5.23
CA GLY A 38 15.22 11.29 -3.90
C GLY A 38 15.35 9.89 -3.31
N ASN A 39 14.96 9.79 -2.02
CA ASN A 39 14.82 8.53 -1.31
C ASN A 39 13.34 8.17 -1.25
N TYR A 40 12.91 7.30 -2.15
CA TYR A 40 11.51 6.99 -2.35
C TYR A 40 11.10 5.68 -1.67
N ARG A 41 9.97 5.73 -0.99
CA ARG A 41 9.29 4.55 -0.43
C ARG A 41 7.87 4.52 -0.94
N LEU A 42 7.52 3.45 -1.64
CA LEU A 42 6.16 3.18 -2.07
C LEU A 42 5.51 2.25 -1.05
N ILE A 43 4.43 2.70 -0.44
CA ILE A 43 3.83 2.03 0.71
C ILE A 43 2.37 1.72 0.40
N VAL A 44 1.97 0.47 0.65
CA VAL A 44 0.58 0.03 0.57
C VAL A 44 0.17 -0.55 1.92
N GLY A 45 -0.99 -0.15 2.42
CA GLY A 45 -1.53 -0.67 3.67
C GLY A 45 -3.04 -0.53 3.72
N THR A 46 -3.70 -1.38 4.50
CA THR A 46 -5.15 -1.38 4.65
C THR A 46 -5.53 -1.32 6.12
N ASP A 47 -6.48 -0.44 6.44
CA ASP A 47 -7.12 -0.36 7.75
C ASP A 47 -8.62 -0.61 7.61
N SER A 48 -9.29 -0.91 8.71
CA SER A 48 -10.72 -1.19 8.71
C SER A 48 -11.43 -0.52 9.87
N GLN A 49 -12.73 -0.26 9.64
CA GLN A 49 -13.64 0.28 10.65
C GLN A 49 -14.93 -0.51 10.65
N ILE A 50 -15.35 -0.95 11.84
CA ILE A 50 -16.60 -1.68 12.04
C ILE A 50 -17.72 -0.68 12.34
N HIS A 51 -18.77 -0.71 11.53
CA HIS A 51 -20.01 0.05 11.69
C HIS A 51 -21.17 -0.88 12.07
N PRO A 52 -22.34 -0.38 12.47
CA PRO A 52 -23.45 -1.22 12.93
C PRO A 52 -23.91 -2.32 11.97
N GLN A 53 -23.77 -2.13 10.65
CA GLN A 53 -24.25 -3.08 9.65
C GLN A 53 -23.25 -3.36 8.54
N LYS A 54 -22.00 -2.90 8.69
CA LYS A 54 -20.98 -3.01 7.65
C LYS A 54 -19.59 -2.90 8.23
N THR A 55 -18.60 -3.33 7.46
CA THR A 55 -17.19 -3.06 7.72
C THR A 55 -16.62 -2.30 6.54
N ILE A 56 -15.93 -1.19 6.80
CA ILE A 56 -15.30 -0.37 5.77
C ILE A 56 -13.80 -0.60 5.82
N PHE A 57 -13.22 -0.92 4.65
CA PHE A 57 -11.78 -1.10 4.49
C PHE A 57 -11.23 0.04 3.64
N ILE A 58 -10.14 0.64 4.10
CA ILE A 58 -9.44 1.72 3.39
C ILE A 58 -8.03 1.24 3.09
N THR A 59 -7.71 1.11 1.81
CA THR A 59 -6.33 0.81 1.37
C THR A 59 -5.68 2.11 0.92
N GLY A 60 -4.55 2.43 1.51
CA GLY A 60 -3.74 3.59 1.12
C GLY A 60 -2.59 3.19 0.22
N ILE A 61 -2.30 4.05 -0.76
CA ILE A 61 -1.08 4.01 -1.55
C ILE A 61 -0.36 5.32 -1.29
N VAL A 62 0.88 5.25 -0.81
CA VAL A 62 1.69 6.43 -0.48
C VAL A 62 3.02 6.31 -1.18
N ILE A 63 3.41 7.34 -1.93
CA ILE A 63 4.79 7.50 -2.40
C ILE A 63 5.41 8.63 -1.61
N ARG A 64 6.47 8.32 -0.87
CA ARG A 64 7.16 9.26 0.02
C ARG A 64 8.58 9.50 -0.45
N ASN A 65 8.94 10.77 -0.55
CA ASN A 65 10.32 11.20 -0.68
C ASN A 65 10.77 11.69 0.69
N LYS A 66 11.67 10.96 1.33
CA LYS A 66 12.08 11.22 2.73
C LYS A 66 12.50 12.69 2.92
N GLY A 67 11.80 13.38 3.82
CA GLY A 67 12.06 14.79 4.14
C GLY A 67 11.61 15.79 3.07
N LYS A 68 10.99 15.36 1.96
CA LYS A 68 10.64 16.22 0.82
C LYS A 68 9.16 16.17 0.41
N GLY A 69 8.37 15.33 1.07
CA GLY A 69 6.95 15.28 0.79
C GLY A 69 6.40 13.92 0.42
N VAL A 70 5.11 13.89 0.16
CA VAL A 70 4.38 12.65 -0.17
C VAL A 70 3.26 12.96 -1.18
N TRP A 71 2.94 11.97 -2.00
CA TRP A 71 1.68 11.90 -2.73
C TRP A 71 0.95 10.64 -2.29
N ALA A 72 -0.37 10.72 -2.13
CA ALA A 72 -1.14 9.59 -1.63
C ALA A 72 -2.53 9.54 -2.23
N CYS A 73 -3.11 8.34 -2.24
CA CYS A 73 -4.51 8.10 -2.55
C CYS A 73 -5.04 6.92 -1.75
N ILE A 74 -6.35 6.74 -1.76
CA ILE A 74 -7.02 5.64 -1.08
C ILE A 74 -8.02 4.94 -2.00
N ARG A 75 -8.28 3.67 -1.66
CA ARG A 75 -9.39 2.88 -2.19
C ARG A 75 -10.26 2.44 -1.04
N LYS A 76 -11.58 2.58 -1.17
CA LYS A 76 -12.54 2.18 -0.15
C LYS A 76 -13.29 0.94 -0.60
N VAL A 77 -13.40 -0.06 0.27
CA VAL A 77 -14.23 -1.25 0.07
C VAL A 77 -15.19 -1.38 1.25
N THR A 78 -16.47 -1.56 0.96
CA THR A 78 -17.50 -1.78 1.99
C THR A 78 -17.99 -3.21 1.91
N VAL A 79 -17.91 -3.93 3.05
CA VAL A 79 -18.46 -5.27 3.22
C VAL A 79 -19.78 -5.14 3.99
N PRO A 80 -20.92 -5.68 3.48
CA PRO A 80 -22.25 -5.45 4.08
C PRO A 80 -22.51 -6.34 5.31
N ARG A 81 -21.55 -6.47 6.21
CA ARG A 81 -21.64 -7.15 7.48
C ARG A 81 -20.57 -6.70 8.44
N LYS A 82 -20.77 -6.92 9.73
CA LYS A 82 -19.72 -6.70 10.73
C LYS A 82 -18.72 -7.85 10.70
N MET A 83 -17.46 -7.54 10.43
CA MET A 83 -16.36 -8.50 10.53
C MET A 83 -15.76 -8.42 11.93
N LEU A 84 -16.38 -9.11 12.89
CA LEU A 84 -15.99 -9.04 14.31
C LEU A 84 -14.81 -9.94 14.63
N GLN A 85 -14.60 -11.02 13.86
CA GLN A 85 -13.50 -11.94 14.07
C GLN A 85 -12.20 -11.29 13.65
N LEU A 86 -11.29 -11.13 14.60
CA LEU A 86 -10.07 -10.36 14.40
C LEU A 86 -9.18 -10.94 13.29
N HIS A 87 -8.96 -12.26 13.28
CA HIS A 87 -8.14 -12.92 12.26
C HIS A 87 -8.74 -12.73 10.86
N GLU A 88 -10.06 -12.90 10.70
CA GLU A 88 -10.74 -12.70 9.43
C GLU A 88 -10.55 -11.27 8.91
N ARG A 89 -10.72 -10.29 9.80
CA ARG A 89 -10.59 -8.87 9.43
C ARG A 89 -9.16 -8.53 9.01
N ILE A 90 -8.17 -8.95 9.78
CA ILE A 90 -6.75 -8.70 9.47
C ILE A 90 -6.35 -9.42 8.19
N SER A 91 -6.80 -10.66 7.99
CA SER A 91 -6.54 -11.40 6.76
C SER A 91 -7.16 -10.72 5.55
N TYR A 92 -8.36 -10.17 5.70
CA TYR A 92 -9.04 -9.44 4.62
C TYR A 92 -8.31 -8.12 4.30
N GLU A 93 -7.89 -7.38 5.33
CA GLU A 93 -7.06 -6.17 5.13
C GLU A 93 -5.80 -6.51 4.33
N THR A 94 -5.12 -7.59 4.69
CA THR A 94 -3.91 -8.04 3.98
C THR A 94 -4.23 -8.44 2.54
N SER A 95 -5.34 -9.12 2.31
CA SER A 95 -5.79 -9.49 0.94
C SER A 95 -6.01 -8.25 0.06
N LEU A 96 -6.60 -7.20 0.60
CA LEU A 96 -6.81 -5.96 -0.14
C LEU A 96 -5.49 -5.26 -0.46
N SER A 97 -4.53 -5.29 0.45
CA SER A 97 -3.18 -4.78 0.18
C SER A 97 -2.48 -5.61 -0.89
N GLU A 98 -2.57 -6.95 -0.83
CA GLU A 98 -2.01 -7.85 -1.84
C GLU A 98 -2.58 -7.56 -3.23
N GLU A 99 -3.89 -7.34 -3.33
CA GLU A 99 -4.56 -6.99 -4.58
C GLU A 99 -3.95 -5.73 -5.20
N ILE A 100 -3.76 -4.68 -4.41
CA ILE A 100 -3.18 -3.43 -4.90
C ILE A 100 -1.70 -3.59 -5.25
N VAL A 101 -0.93 -4.28 -4.42
CA VAL A 101 0.48 -4.57 -4.72
C VAL A 101 0.62 -5.30 -6.06
N SER A 102 -0.29 -6.22 -6.37
CA SER A 102 -0.26 -6.99 -7.62
C SER A 102 -0.43 -6.11 -8.86
N LEU A 103 -1.04 -4.93 -8.73
CA LEU A 103 -1.18 -3.98 -9.85
C LEU A 103 0.17 -3.33 -10.20
N PHE A 104 1.11 -3.28 -9.28
CA PHE A 104 2.50 -2.87 -9.54
C PHE A 104 3.26 -4.06 -10.13
N THR A 105 3.06 -4.30 -11.42
CA THR A 105 3.73 -5.38 -12.15
C THR A 105 5.26 -5.20 -12.16
N GLU A 106 6.00 -6.23 -12.53
CA GLU A 106 7.47 -6.14 -12.66
C GLU A 106 7.89 -5.02 -13.61
N GLU A 107 7.15 -4.82 -14.70
CA GLU A 107 7.39 -3.73 -15.62
C GLU A 107 7.18 -2.36 -14.98
N ARG A 108 6.08 -2.17 -14.25
CA ARG A 108 5.80 -0.91 -13.56
C ARG A 108 6.84 -0.63 -12.47
N LYS A 109 7.21 -1.64 -11.69
CA LYS A 109 8.28 -1.49 -10.68
C LYS A 109 9.61 -1.09 -11.33
N ARG A 110 9.94 -1.68 -12.46
CA ARG A 110 11.15 -1.34 -13.20
C ARG A 110 11.14 0.11 -13.67
N GLN A 111 10.00 0.60 -14.16
CA GLN A 111 9.87 2.01 -14.55
C GLN A 111 10.17 2.95 -13.39
N LEU A 112 9.71 2.63 -12.18
CA LEU A 112 9.97 3.44 -10.99
C LEU A 112 11.44 3.37 -10.58
N ILE A 113 12.03 2.18 -10.60
CA ILE A 113 13.45 1.98 -10.29
C ILE A 113 14.32 2.75 -11.29
N ASP A 114 13.98 2.72 -12.57
CA ASP A 114 14.74 3.40 -13.63
C ASP A 114 14.80 4.92 -13.43
N ILE A 115 13.83 5.50 -12.74
CA ILE A 115 13.85 6.94 -12.43
C ILE A 115 15.00 7.29 -11.48
N VAL A 116 15.24 6.47 -10.46
CA VAL A 116 16.27 6.73 -9.44
C VAL A 116 17.63 6.15 -9.82
N LEU A 117 17.67 5.15 -10.69
CA LEU A 117 18.87 4.39 -11.01
C LEU A 117 20.06 5.28 -11.44
N PRO A 118 19.91 6.30 -12.32
CA PRO A 118 21.03 7.17 -12.68
C PRO A 118 21.57 8.02 -11.53
N HIS A 119 20.84 8.10 -10.41
CA HIS A 119 21.14 8.98 -9.27
C HIS A 119 21.54 8.22 -8.00
N ILE A 120 21.78 6.91 -8.10
CA ILE A 120 22.16 6.08 -6.94
C ILE A 120 23.43 6.60 -6.27
N TYR A 121 24.40 7.08 -7.05
CA TYR A 121 25.64 7.65 -6.53
C TYR A 121 25.43 8.95 -5.72
N GLN A 122 24.26 9.59 -5.88
CA GLN A 122 23.84 10.76 -5.11
C GLN A 122 23.01 10.37 -3.88
N GLY A 123 22.89 9.08 -3.60
CA GLY A 123 22.08 8.57 -2.47
C GLY A 123 20.62 8.29 -2.80
N ALA A 124 20.23 8.33 -4.08
CA ALA A 124 18.86 7.98 -4.48
C ALA A 124 18.54 6.52 -4.19
N SER A 125 17.30 6.25 -3.82
CA SER A 125 16.85 4.88 -3.52
C SER A 125 15.34 4.73 -3.78
N PHE A 126 14.93 3.49 -3.98
CA PHE A 126 13.53 3.10 -4.08
C PHE A 126 13.30 1.80 -3.32
N SER A 127 12.27 1.77 -2.51
CA SER A 127 11.80 0.54 -1.86
C SER A 127 10.28 0.49 -1.88
N MET A 128 9.74 -0.74 -1.79
CA MET A 128 8.30 -0.97 -1.71
C MET A 128 7.97 -1.71 -0.42
N GLU A 129 7.05 -1.17 0.37
CA GLU A 129 6.66 -1.69 1.68
C GLU A 129 5.18 -2.02 1.74
N GLY A 130 4.85 -3.07 2.48
CA GLY A 130 3.49 -3.37 2.88
C GLY A 130 3.31 -3.12 4.37
N HIS A 131 2.39 -2.25 4.74
CA HIS A 131 2.11 -1.94 6.14
C HIS A 131 0.92 -2.76 6.64
N ILE A 132 1.08 -3.36 7.82
CA ILE A 132 0.08 -4.24 8.43
C ILE A 132 -0.35 -3.64 9.77
N ASP A 133 -1.65 -3.58 10.01
CA ASP A 133 -2.21 -3.11 11.29
C ASP A 133 -2.09 -4.19 12.37
N ILE A 134 -0.87 -4.59 12.68
CA ILE A 134 -0.52 -5.60 13.68
C ILE A 134 0.60 -5.06 14.55
N GLY A 135 0.49 -5.28 15.87
CA GLY A 135 1.58 -5.02 16.80
C GLY A 135 2.17 -6.32 17.35
N ALA A 136 3.48 -6.33 17.55
CA ALA A 136 4.21 -7.48 18.11
C ALA A 136 4.31 -7.46 19.63
N GLY A 137 3.78 -6.43 20.31
CA GLY A 137 3.83 -6.30 21.77
C GLY A 137 3.07 -7.41 22.49
N LYS A 138 3.56 -7.80 23.69
CA LYS A 138 2.98 -8.91 24.48
C LYS A 138 1.48 -8.74 24.81
N LYS A 139 1.01 -7.51 24.92
CA LYS A 139 -0.41 -7.17 25.23
C LYS A 139 -1.26 -6.98 23.98
N ASN A 140 -0.67 -7.07 22.78
CA ASN A 140 -1.39 -6.84 21.53
C ASN A 140 -2.15 -8.10 21.13
N LYS A 141 -3.47 -7.95 20.89
CA LYS A 141 -4.34 -9.06 20.50
C LYS A 141 -4.00 -9.65 19.14
N THR A 142 -3.33 -8.89 18.27
CA THR A 142 -2.99 -9.29 16.90
C THR A 142 -1.64 -10.00 16.81
N ARG A 143 -0.86 -10.04 17.88
CA ARG A 143 0.49 -10.60 17.90
C ARG A 143 0.58 -12.01 17.32
N LYS A 144 -0.41 -12.85 17.60
CA LYS A 144 -0.43 -14.25 17.13
C LYS A 144 -0.56 -14.39 15.61
N PHE A 145 -0.98 -13.33 14.92
CA PHE A 145 -1.14 -13.34 13.47
C PHE A 145 0.06 -12.73 12.72
N VAL A 146 1.02 -12.19 13.44
CA VAL A 146 2.16 -11.44 12.86
C VAL A 146 2.88 -12.26 11.80
N GLN A 147 3.31 -13.48 12.15
CA GLN A 147 4.11 -14.29 11.23
C GLN A 147 3.35 -14.64 9.94
N GLU A 148 2.07 -14.95 10.06
CA GLU A 148 1.24 -15.26 8.90
C GLU A 148 1.17 -14.08 7.93
N MET A 149 0.88 -12.88 8.43
CA MET A 149 0.70 -11.69 7.58
C MET A 149 2.02 -11.20 7.01
N VAL A 150 3.09 -11.23 7.80
CA VAL A 150 4.45 -10.91 7.34
C VAL A 150 4.85 -11.84 6.20
N THR A 151 4.64 -13.14 6.36
CA THR A 151 4.97 -14.13 5.32
C THR A 151 4.19 -13.89 4.03
N ARG A 152 2.93 -13.53 4.13
CA ARG A 152 2.09 -13.23 2.96
C ARG A 152 2.63 -12.05 2.16
N LEU A 153 3.02 -10.96 2.84
CA LEU A 153 3.58 -9.79 2.17
C LEU A 153 4.96 -10.04 1.57
N GLU A 154 5.82 -10.78 2.29
CA GLU A 154 7.12 -11.17 1.75
C GLU A 154 6.98 -11.97 0.47
N ALA A 155 5.98 -12.86 0.40
CA ALA A 155 5.73 -13.71 -0.75
C ALA A 155 5.38 -12.91 -2.02
N ILE A 156 4.84 -11.71 -1.89
CA ILE A 156 4.52 -10.84 -3.03
C ILE A 156 5.58 -9.77 -3.30
N GLY A 157 6.73 -9.86 -2.65
CA GLY A 157 7.90 -9.04 -2.96
C GLY A 157 7.93 -7.65 -2.34
N VAL A 158 7.15 -7.40 -1.29
CA VAL A 158 7.22 -6.15 -0.54
C VAL A 158 7.83 -6.37 0.83
N GLU A 159 8.47 -5.34 1.37
CA GLU A 159 9.02 -5.36 2.71
C GLU A 159 7.89 -5.11 3.73
N PRO A 160 7.57 -6.10 4.58
CA PRO A 160 6.49 -5.92 5.55
C PRO A 160 6.93 -5.04 6.72
N LYS A 161 6.03 -4.15 7.14
CA LYS A 161 6.21 -3.35 8.36
C LYS A 161 4.97 -3.53 9.25
N ILE A 162 5.22 -3.72 10.53
CA ILE A 162 4.21 -3.81 11.57
C ILE A 162 4.31 -2.58 12.49
N LYS A 163 3.32 -2.37 13.36
CA LYS A 163 3.36 -1.27 14.33
C LYS A 163 4.53 -1.46 15.31
N PRO A 164 5.26 -0.42 15.68
CA PRO A 164 5.01 1.02 15.41
C PRO A 164 5.53 1.54 14.06
N ASP A 165 6.24 0.72 13.26
CA ASP A 165 6.83 1.16 11.99
C ASP A 165 5.82 1.25 10.84
N ALA A 166 4.66 0.59 10.96
CA ALA A 166 3.56 0.72 10.04
C ALA A 166 2.74 1.96 10.38
N PHE A 167 2.47 2.83 9.39
CA PHE A 167 1.71 4.06 9.57
C PHE A 167 0.63 4.28 8.51
N VAL A 168 0.60 3.46 7.46
CA VAL A 168 -0.41 3.54 6.40
C VAL A 168 -1.59 2.61 6.68
N ALA A 169 -1.41 1.64 7.56
CA ALA A 169 -2.46 0.70 7.95
C ALA A 169 -2.99 0.96 9.35
#